data_cfa076c0e832dcfe525b0a345c24c0d5
#
_entry.id   cfa076c0e832dcfe525b0a345c24c0d5
#
_cell.length_a   1.000
_cell.length_b   1.000
_cell.length_c   1.000
_cell.angle_alpha   90.00
_cell.angle_beta   90.00
_cell.angle_gamma   90.00
#
_symmetry.space_group_name_H-M   'P 1'
#
loop_
_entity.id
_entity.type
_entity.pdbx_description
1 polymer ?
#
loop_
_entity_poly.entity_id
_entity_poly.type
_entity_poly.pdbx_seq_one_letter_code
_entity_poly.pdbx_strand_id
1 'polypeptide(L)'
;DEYTPIGDVTALADGLCFVQDEASQLCTAAVDAHPGDTVIDTCCCPGGKSFGIAMSMGNKGRIFSLDLHESKLSLVEKGAERLGIGIISVAVQNGAKIREEFIGKADRVLCDVPCSGLGVIAKKPDLRHKSPEELERLPEIQYAILDTASRYVKPGGKLIYSTCTVNKRENEENRERFLREHPEYSACTEAMPFGKSEATLFPDEHGTDGFYIAAFRKTGDK
;
A
#
# COMPACT_ATOMS: atom_id res chain seq x y z
N ASP A 1 -5.88 -34.45 6.12
CA ASP A 1 -5.94 -33.15 5.41
C ASP A 1 -5.08 -33.26 4.15
N GLU A 2 -5.74 -33.39 2.98
CA GLU A 2 -5.01 -33.42 1.72
C GLU A 2 -4.54 -31.97 1.42
N TYR A 3 -3.22 -31.80 1.34
CA TYR A 3 -2.62 -30.53 0.93
C TYR A 3 -2.92 -30.30 -0.56
N THR A 4 -3.80 -29.33 -0.87
CA THR A 4 -4.04 -28.89 -2.24
C THR A 4 -3.05 -27.77 -2.57
N PRO A 5 -2.15 -27.95 -3.56
CA PRO A 5 -1.28 -26.88 -4.02
C PRO A 5 -2.10 -25.67 -4.45
N ILE A 6 -1.62 -24.46 -4.13
CA ILE A 6 -2.38 -23.22 -4.39
C ILE A 6 -2.71 -23.04 -5.89
N GLY A 7 -1.85 -23.59 -6.78
CA GLY A 7 -2.08 -23.56 -8.23
C GLY A 7 -3.25 -24.44 -8.70
N ASP A 8 -3.67 -25.41 -7.88
CA ASP A 8 -4.76 -26.33 -8.21
C ASP A 8 -6.11 -25.90 -7.63
N VAL A 9 -6.13 -24.73 -6.95
CA VAL A 9 -7.36 -24.16 -6.41
C VAL A 9 -8.17 -23.51 -7.53
N THR A 10 -9.22 -24.19 -7.98
CA THR A 10 -10.07 -23.72 -9.11
C THR A 10 -10.66 -22.34 -8.88
N ALA A 11 -11.04 -21.99 -7.64
CA ALA A 11 -11.53 -20.66 -7.29
C ALA A 11 -10.53 -19.53 -7.60
N LEU A 12 -9.22 -19.81 -7.54
CA LEU A 12 -8.21 -18.83 -7.96
C LEU A 12 -8.20 -18.66 -9.48
N ALA A 13 -8.20 -19.77 -10.22
CA ALA A 13 -8.24 -19.74 -11.68
C ALA A 13 -9.49 -19.06 -12.21
N ASP A 14 -10.64 -19.32 -11.59
CA ASP A 14 -11.96 -18.78 -11.94
C ASP A 14 -12.14 -17.31 -11.53
N GLY A 15 -11.14 -16.68 -10.87
CA GLY A 15 -11.21 -15.29 -10.46
C GLY A 15 -12.14 -15.00 -9.26
N LEU A 16 -12.53 -16.04 -8.51
CA LEU A 16 -13.41 -15.89 -7.35
C LEU A 16 -12.68 -15.40 -6.10
N CYS A 17 -11.37 -15.53 -6.08
CA CYS A 17 -10.52 -15.07 -4.97
C CYS A 17 -9.10 -14.78 -5.42
N PHE A 18 -8.31 -14.19 -4.52
CA PHE A 18 -6.86 -14.05 -4.65
C PHE A 18 -6.19 -14.25 -3.29
N VAL A 19 -4.90 -14.56 -3.31
CA VAL A 19 -4.15 -14.79 -2.09
C VAL A 19 -3.51 -13.49 -1.62
N GLN A 20 -3.70 -13.17 -0.36
CA GLN A 20 -3.11 -12.01 0.27
C GLN A 20 -2.80 -12.31 1.74
N ASP A 21 -1.62 -11.90 2.22
CA ASP A 21 -1.27 -11.95 3.63
C ASP A 21 -2.20 -11.07 4.47
N GLU A 22 -2.49 -11.50 5.70
CA GLU A 22 -3.43 -10.83 6.59
C GLU A 22 -2.99 -9.39 6.92
N ALA A 23 -1.68 -9.16 7.12
CA ALA A 23 -1.16 -7.80 7.33
C ALA A 23 -1.44 -6.88 6.12
N SER A 24 -1.31 -7.42 4.90
CA SER A 24 -1.67 -6.69 3.68
C SER A 24 -3.18 -6.44 3.56
N GLN A 25 -4.02 -7.36 4.07
CA GLN A 25 -5.48 -7.15 4.13
C GLN A 25 -5.83 -6.06 5.12
N LEU A 26 -5.19 -6.02 6.30
CA LEU A 26 -5.36 -4.94 7.28
C LEU A 26 -4.95 -3.59 6.71
N CYS A 27 -3.84 -3.54 5.96
CA CYS A 27 -3.42 -2.33 5.24
C CYS A 27 -4.47 -1.88 4.21
N THR A 28 -5.01 -2.82 3.43
CA THR A 28 -6.08 -2.55 2.45
C THR A 28 -7.33 -1.99 3.14
N ALA A 29 -7.74 -2.58 4.26
CA ALA A 29 -8.87 -2.10 5.06
C ALA A 29 -8.62 -0.69 5.62
N ALA A 30 -7.37 -0.40 6.03
CA ALA A 30 -6.99 0.92 6.54
C ALA A 30 -7.09 2.04 5.49
N VAL A 31 -7.08 1.73 4.20
CA VAL A 31 -7.34 2.73 3.14
C VAL A 31 -8.74 3.31 3.26
N ASP A 32 -9.70 2.48 3.69
CA ASP A 32 -11.09 2.90 3.93
C ASP A 32 -11.73 3.54 2.69
N ALA A 33 -11.53 2.92 1.54
CA ALA A 33 -12.05 3.39 0.27
C ALA A 33 -13.54 3.03 0.09
N HIS A 34 -14.32 3.95 -0.43
CA HIS A 34 -15.76 3.82 -0.61
C HIS A 34 -16.15 3.81 -2.10
N PRO A 35 -17.31 3.24 -2.46
CA PRO A 35 -17.82 3.30 -3.82
C PRO A 35 -17.88 4.73 -4.36
N GLY A 36 -17.22 4.99 -5.49
CA GLY A 36 -17.16 6.30 -6.12
C GLY A 36 -15.86 7.07 -5.86
N ASP A 37 -15.04 6.66 -4.88
CA ASP A 37 -13.76 7.30 -4.59
C ASP A 37 -12.79 7.22 -5.78
N THR A 38 -11.89 8.20 -5.82
CA THR A 38 -10.66 8.15 -6.61
C THR A 38 -9.51 7.75 -5.70
N VAL A 39 -8.88 6.61 -5.98
CA VAL A 39 -7.76 6.07 -5.21
C VAL A 39 -6.49 6.07 -6.05
N ILE A 40 -5.35 6.39 -5.44
CA ILE A 40 -4.02 6.24 -6.05
C ILE A 40 -3.20 5.28 -5.20
N ASP A 41 -2.73 4.19 -5.81
CA ASP A 41 -1.76 3.25 -5.23
C ASP A 41 -0.40 3.51 -5.89
N THR A 42 0.54 4.07 -5.14
CA THR A 42 1.79 4.62 -5.69
C THR A 42 2.88 3.58 -5.97
N CYS A 43 2.75 2.36 -5.43
CA CYS A 43 3.70 1.26 -5.58
C CYS A 43 2.93 -0.08 -5.63
N CYS A 44 2.07 -0.23 -6.63
CA CYS A 44 0.98 -1.20 -6.63
C CYS A 44 1.38 -2.68 -6.78
N CYS A 45 2.56 -2.96 -7.33
CA CYS A 45 2.87 -4.33 -7.75
C CYS A 45 3.12 -5.30 -6.57
N PRO A 46 2.55 -6.50 -6.64
CA PRO A 46 1.90 -7.17 -7.77
C PRO A 46 0.38 -6.96 -7.91
N GLY A 47 -0.26 -6.05 -7.16
CA GLY A 47 -1.65 -5.68 -7.34
C GLY A 47 -2.60 -6.08 -6.20
N GLY A 48 -2.18 -6.92 -5.27
CA GLY A 48 -3.07 -7.46 -4.23
C GLY A 48 -3.80 -6.38 -3.42
N LYS A 49 -3.14 -5.27 -3.06
CA LYS A 49 -3.78 -4.16 -2.33
C LYS A 49 -4.77 -3.41 -3.22
N SER A 50 -4.39 -3.09 -4.47
CA SER A 50 -5.30 -2.48 -5.45
C SER A 50 -6.56 -3.34 -5.68
N PHE A 51 -6.43 -4.68 -5.74
CA PHE A 51 -7.58 -5.58 -5.90
C PHE A 51 -8.50 -5.53 -4.68
N GLY A 52 -7.95 -5.63 -3.48
CA GLY A 52 -8.72 -5.54 -2.24
C GLY A 52 -9.44 -4.19 -2.10
N ILE A 53 -8.80 -3.08 -2.47
CA ILE A 53 -9.42 -1.75 -2.51
C ILE A 53 -10.58 -1.74 -3.53
N ALA A 54 -10.39 -2.27 -4.74
CA ALA A 54 -11.45 -2.33 -5.74
C ALA A 54 -12.66 -3.13 -5.27
N MET A 55 -12.43 -4.23 -4.55
CA MET A 55 -13.49 -5.04 -3.94
C MET A 55 -14.24 -4.28 -2.85
N SER A 56 -13.55 -3.56 -1.94
CA SER A 56 -14.20 -2.73 -0.92
C SER A 56 -15.03 -1.60 -1.53
N MET A 57 -14.61 -1.07 -2.67
CA MET A 57 -15.36 -0.07 -3.45
C MET A 57 -16.52 -0.67 -4.24
N GLY A 58 -16.76 -1.97 -4.18
CA GLY A 58 -17.79 -2.63 -4.99
C GLY A 58 -17.58 -2.45 -6.49
N ASN A 59 -16.34 -2.37 -6.94
CA ASN A 59 -15.93 -2.12 -8.32
C ASN A 59 -16.55 -0.82 -8.90
N LYS A 60 -16.66 0.23 -8.06
CA LYS A 60 -17.22 1.55 -8.43
C LYS A 60 -16.27 2.65 -8.01
N GLY A 61 -15.91 3.53 -8.95
CA GLY A 61 -14.94 4.61 -8.74
C GLY A 61 -13.77 4.50 -9.70
N ARG A 62 -12.57 4.88 -9.25
CA ARG A 62 -11.33 4.81 -10.04
C ARG A 62 -10.14 4.48 -9.15
N ILE A 63 -9.27 3.58 -9.61
CA ILE A 63 -8.00 3.28 -8.95
C ILE A 63 -6.89 3.47 -9.97
N PHE A 64 -5.94 4.37 -9.67
CA PHE A 64 -4.70 4.52 -10.43
C PHE A 64 -3.61 3.73 -9.72
N SER A 65 -3.23 2.59 -10.30
CA SER A 65 -2.21 1.69 -9.78
C SER A 65 -0.89 1.97 -10.47
N LEU A 66 0.05 2.55 -9.76
CA LEU A 66 1.31 3.06 -10.29
C LEU A 66 2.48 2.18 -9.80
N ASP A 67 3.46 1.95 -10.65
CA ASP A 67 4.72 1.28 -10.28
C ASP A 67 5.87 1.78 -11.16
N LEU A 68 7.09 1.72 -10.65
CA LEU A 68 8.30 2.09 -11.38
C LEU A 68 8.60 1.10 -12.52
N HIS A 69 8.24 -0.16 -12.34
CA HIS A 69 8.63 -1.26 -13.22
C HIS A 69 7.49 -1.67 -14.17
N GLU A 70 7.58 -1.26 -15.42
CA GLU A 70 6.60 -1.59 -16.48
C GLU A 70 6.34 -3.09 -16.59
N SER A 71 7.39 -3.92 -16.51
CA SER A 71 7.28 -5.38 -16.61
C SER A 71 6.39 -6.02 -15.55
N LYS A 72 6.19 -5.36 -14.40
CA LYS A 72 5.35 -5.85 -13.31
C LYS A 72 3.89 -5.42 -13.45
N LEU A 73 3.58 -4.35 -14.19
CA LEU A 73 2.22 -3.83 -14.34
C LEU A 73 1.30 -4.83 -15.05
N SER A 74 1.84 -5.65 -15.95
CA SER A 74 1.08 -6.74 -16.58
C SER A 74 0.50 -7.75 -15.59
N LEU A 75 1.10 -7.91 -14.39
CA LEU A 75 0.55 -8.75 -13.34
C LEU A 75 -0.71 -8.14 -12.73
N VAL A 76 -0.72 -6.83 -12.58
CA VAL A 76 -1.88 -6.07 -12.06
C VAL A 76 -3.02 -6.13 -13.07
N GLU A 77 -2.75 -5.90 -14.36
CA GLU A 77 -3.75 -5.96 -15.44
C GLU A 77 -4.39 -7.34 -15.53
N LYS A 78 -3.57 -8.39 -15.62
CA LYS A 78 -4.05 -9.78 -15.69
C LYS A 78 -4.82 -10.20 -14.42
N GLY A 79 -4.35 -9.74 -13.25
CA GLY A 79 -5.04 -9.99 -11.99
C GLY A 79 -6.39 -9.30 -11.93
N ALA A 80 -6.48 -8.05 -12.35
CA ALA A 80 -7.73 -7.29 -12.41
C ALA A 80 -8.72 -7.93 -13.41
N GLU A 81 -8.25 -8.30 -14.61
CA GLU A 81 -9.06 -9.00 -15.60
C GLU A 81 -9.63 -10.31 -15.07
N ARG A 82 -8.77 -11.16 -14.48
CA ARG A 82 -9.17 -12.44 -13.89
C ARG A 82 -10.21 -12.28 -12.78
N LEU A 83 -10.11 -11.21 -11.98
CA LEU A 83 -11.03 -10.91 -10.87
C LEU A 83 -12.27 -10.11 -11.30
N GLY A 84 -12.43 -9.80 -12.59
CA GLY A 84 -13.54 -8.99 -13.10
C GLY A 84 -13.54 -7.54 -12.61
N ILE A 85 -12.36 -7.00 -12.26
CA ILE A 85 -12.19 -5.63 -11.75
C ILE A 85 -11.97 -4.67 -12.92
N GLY A 86 -12.90 -3.73 -13.12
CA GLY A 86 -12.88 -2.79 -14.23
C GLY A 86 -12.45 -1.36 -13.89
N ILE A 87 -12.22 -1.04 -12.61
CA ILE A 87 -11.93 0.33 -12.15
C ILE A 87 -10.44 0.63 -11.97
N ILE A 88 -9.56 -0.34 -12.21
CA ILE A 88 -8.10 -0.18 -12.09
C ILE A 88 -7.52 0.26 -13.44
N SER A 89 -6.71 1.32 -13.39
CA SER A 89 -5.88 1.78 -14.50
C SER A 89 -4.42 1.76 -14.06
N VAL A 90 -3.54 1.10 -14.81
CA VAL A 90 -2.12 1.00 -14.49
C VAL A 90 -1.29 2.02 -15.26
N ALA A 91 -0.21 2.52 -14.67
CA ALA A 91 0.75 3.36 -15.37
C ALA A 91 2.15 3.25 -14.75
N VAL A 92 3.17 3.39 -15.60
CA VAL A 92 4.56 3.51 -15.15
C VAL A 92 4.75 4.88 -14.50
N GLN A 93 5.22 4.86 -13.26
CA GLN A 93 5.48 6.09 -12.51
C GLN A 93 6.61 5.86 -11.49
N ASN A 94 7.56 6.78 -11.47
CA ASN A 94 8.47 6.89 -10.34
C ASN A 94 7.74 7.58 -9.19
N GLY A 95 7.45 6.86 -8.10
CA GLY A 95 6.69 7.39 -6.96
C GLY A 95 7.30 8.63 -6.31
N ALA A 96 8.62 8.85 -6.44
CA ALA A 96 9.29 10.05 -5.95
C ALA A 96 9.21 11.26 -6.91
N LYS A 97 8.51 11.12 -8.06
CA LYS A 97 8.31 12.21 -9.02
C LYS A 97 6.85 12.59 -9.12
N ILE A 98 6.58 13.89 -9.03
CA ILE A 98 5.22 14.41 -9.12
C ILE A 98 4.63 14.16 -10.51
N ARG A 99 3.36 13.77 -10.52
CA ARG A 99 2.50 13.72 -11.69
C ARG A 99 1.40 14.76 -11.51
N GLU A 100 1.53 15.87 -12.21
CA GLU A 100 0.74 17.09 -12.01
C GLU A 100 -0.78 16.84 -12.08
N GLU A 101 -1.20 15.93 -12.97
CA GLU A 101 -2.63 15.59 -13.15
C GLU A 101 -3.29 14.97 -11.91
N PHE A 102 -2.50 14.46 -10.94
CA PHE A 102 -2.99 13.84 -9.73
C PHE A 102 -3.05 14.78 -8.52
N ILE A 103 -2.43 15.95 -8.58
CA ILE A 103 -2.37 16.88 -7.44
C ILE A 103 -3.77 17.22 -6.94
N GLY A 104 -4.04 16.92 -5.67
CA GLY A 104 -5.31 17.21 -5.00
C GLY A 104 -6.53 16.47 -5.57
N LYS A 105 -6.35 15.32 -6.26
CA LYS A 105 -7.45 14.61 -6.92
C LYS A 105 -7.93 13.36 -6.19
N ALA A 106 -7.11 12.76 -5.32
CA ALA A 106 -7.42 11.48 -4.70
C ALA A 106 -8.17 11.65 -3.37
N ASP A 107 -9.22 10.88 -3.22
CA ASP A 107 -9.92 10.69 -1.95
C ASP A 107 -9.05 9.90 -0.97
N ARG A 108 -8.35 8.89 -1.50
CA ARG A 108 -7.48 7.99 -0.78
C ARG A 108 -6.18 7.80 -1.55
N VAL A 109 -5.06 7.79 -0.85
CA VAL A 109 -3.76 7.44 -1.43
C VAL A 109 -3.13 6.34 -0.58
N LEU A 110 -2.71 5.26 -1.24
CA LEU A 110 -1.91 4.19 -0.65
C LEU A 110 -0.45 4.37 -1.08
N CYS A 111 0.43 4.41 -0.10
CA CYS A 111 1.86 4.52 -0.25
C CYS A 111 2.53 3.29 0.39
N ASP A 112 2.40 2.12 -0.29
CA ASP A 112 3.01 0.85 0.13
C ASP A 112 4.41 0.76 -0.48
N VAL A 113 5.37 1.38 0.19
CA VAL A 113 6.68 1.70 -0.40
C VAL A 113 7.62 0.48 -0.48
N PRO A 114 8.56 0.47 -1.45
CA PRO A 114 9.64 -0.50 -1.45
C PRO A 114 10.46 -0.37 -0.15
N CYS A 115 10.73 -1.50 0.51
CA CYS A 115 11.36 -1.53 1.83
C CYS A 115 12.42 -2.64 1.96
N SER A 116 13.06 -2.72 3.11
CA SER A 116 14.03 -3.78 3.41
C SER A 116 13.41 -5.18 3.33
N GLY A 117 12.10 -5.30 3.66
CA GLY A 117 11.40 -6.57 3.67
C GLY A 117 11.72 -7.45 4.88
N LEU A 118 12.27 -6.87 5.95
CA LEU A 118 12.66 -7.64 7.15
C LEU A 118 11.47 -8.34 7.81
N GLY A 119 10.24 -7.86 7.59
CA GLY A 119 9.04 -8.50 8.11
C GLY A 119 8.62 -9.78 7.37
N VAL A 120 9.15 -10.01 6.15
CA VAL A 120 8.77 -11.15 5.29
C VAL A 120 9.93 -12.11 5.02
N ILE A 121 11.00 -12.05 5.80
CA ILE A 121 12.21 -12.89 5.66
C ILE A 121 11.87 -14.39 5.67
N ALA A 122 10.88 -14.81 6.47
CA ALA A 122 10.46 -16.20 6.52
C ALA A 122 9.95 -16.73 5.17
N LYS A 123 9.29 -15.87 4.38
CA LYS A 123 8.77 -16.19 3.03
C LYS A 123 9.77 -15.87 1.92
N LYS A 124 10.70 -14.93 2.16
CA LYS A 124 11.70 -14.44 1.19
C LYS A 124 13.09 -14.42 1.82
N PRO A 125 13.74 -15.59 2.02
CA PRO A 125 15.02 -15.67 2.72
C PRO A 125 16.17 -14.92 2.02
N ASP A 126 16.08 -14.69 0.72
CA ASP A 126 17.07 -13.93 -0.07
C ASP A 126 17.25 -12.48 0.41
N LEU A 127 16.23 -11.92 1.09
CA LEU A 127 16.31 -10.58 1.66
C LEU A 127 17.41 -10.41 2.72
N ARG A 128 17.90 -11.53 3.30
CA ARG A 128 19.04 -11.52 4.23
C ARG A 128 20.36 -11.11 3.58
N HIS A 129 20.44 -11.16 2.26
CA HIS A 129 21.65 -10.85 1.49
C HIS A 129 21.65 -9.42 0.92
N LYS A 130 20.66 -8.59 1.27
CA LYS A 130 20.71 -7.16 0.93
C LYS A 130 21.92 -6.49 1.59
N SER A 131 22.60 -5.64 0.83
CA SER A 131 23.77 -4.93 1.37
C SER A 131 23.35 -3.85 2.40
N PRO A 132 24.19 -3.55 3.39
CA PRO A 132 23.92 -2.46 4.33
C PRO A 132 23.70 -1.12 3.62
N GLU A 133 24.43 -0.85 2.55
CA GLU A 133 24.33 0.40 1.77
C GLU A 133 22.98 0.53 1.07
N GLU A 134 22.40 -0.59 0.59
CA GLU A 134 21.04 -0.60 0.04
C GLU A 134 20.02 -0.27 1.12
N LEU A 135 20.17 -0.87 2.31
CA LEU A 135 19.26 -0.66 3.44
C LEU A 135 19.32 0.78 3.96
N GLU A 136 20.48 1.39 3.98
CA GLU A 136 20.67 2.76 4.47
C GLU A 136 19.98 3.82 3.58
N ARG A 137 19.79 3.54 2.30
CA ARG A 137 19.14 4.47 1.35
C ARG A 137 17.61 4.40 1.36
N LEU A 138 17.05 3.30 1.85
CA LEU A 138 15.60 3.07 1.79
C LEU A 138 14.77 4.14 2.51
N PRO A 139 15.09 4.60 3.73
CA PRO A 139 14.28 5.60 4.41
C PRO A 139 14.10 6.89 3.60
N GLU A 140 15.15 7.40 2.96
CA GLU A 140 15.07 8.61 2.15
C GLU A 140 14.26 8.40 0.86
N ILE A 141 14.39 7.24 0.21
CA ILE A 141 13.59 6.89 -0.97
C ILE A 141 12.12 6.81 -0.60
N GLN A 142 11.81 6.16 0.50
CA GLN A 142 10.46 6.00 1.03
C GLN A 142 9.83 7.33 1.40
N TYR A 143 10.61 8.19 2.07
CA TYR A 143 10.16 9.52 2.41
C TYR A 143 9.85 10.36 1.17
N ALA A 144 10.70 10.33 0.14
CA ALA A 144 10.45 11.05 -1.11
C ALA A 144 9.18 10.57 -1.83
N ILE A 145 8.84 9.26 -1.73
CA ILE A 145 7.59 8.73 -2.27
C ILE A 145 6.40 9.21 -1.43
N LEU A 146 6.52 9.19 -0.10
CA LEU A 146 5.49 9.64 0.83
C LEU A 146 5.19 11.14 0.65
N ASP A 147 6.23 11.98 0.55
CA ASP A 147 6.09 13.42 0.27
C ASP A 147 5.36 13.66 -1.06
N THR A 148 5.76 12.96 -2.12
CA THR A 148 5.08 13.06 -3.42
C THR A 148 3.62 12.61 -3.34
N ALA A 149 3.34 11.47 -2.70
CA ALA A 149 2.00 10.91 -2.53
C ALA A 149 1.07 11.86 -1.77
N SER A 150 1.58 12.60 -0.79
CA SER A 150 0.82 13.56 -0.01
C SER A 150 0.19 14.66 -0.86
N ARG A 151 0.85 15.05 -1.95
CA ARG A 151 0.35 16.08 -2.86
C ARG A 151 -0.87 15.63 -3.66
N TYR A 152 -1.06 14.34 -3.83
CA TYR A 152 -2.19 13.77 -4.58
C TYR A 152 -3.50 13.78 -3.78
N VAL A 153 -3.39 13.78 -2.44
CA VAL A 153 -4.54 13.75 -1.54
C VAL A 153 -5.30 15.08 -1.60
N LYS A 154 -6.60 15.03 -1.84
CA LYS A 154 -7.48 16.19 -1.77
C LYS A 154 -7.69 16.64 -0.31
N PRO A 155 -8.10 17.91 -0.06
CA PRO A 155 -8.51 18.35 1.27
C PRO A 155 -9.57 17.38 1.87
N GLY A 156 -9.38 16.97 3.14
CA GLY A 156 -10.21 15.98 3.81
C GLY A 156 -9.94 14.51 3.42
N GLY A 157 -9.06 14.27 2.44
CA GLY A 157 -8.67 12.92 2.01
C GLY A 157 -7.75 12.21 2.99
N LYS A 158 -7.48 10.93 2.73
CA LYS A 158 -6.69 10.05 3.60
C LYS A 158 -5.45 9.52 2.86
N LEU A 159 -4.32 9.49 3.55
CA LEU A 159 -3.06 8.92 3.09
C LEU A 159 -2.68 7.75 3.99
N ILE A 160 -2.37 6.61 3.40
CA ILE A 160 -1.83 5.44 4.09
C ILE A 160 -0.37 5.26 3.68
N TYR A 161 0.50 5.12 4.66
CA TYR A 161 1.88 4.72 4.49
C TYR A 161 2.08 3.32 5.04
N SER A 162 2.72 2.43 4.29
CA SER A 162 2.96 1.07 4.72
C SER A 162 4.26 0.48 4.20
N THR A 163 4.79 -0.49 4.95
CA THR A 163 5.99 -1.25 4.61
C THR A 163 5.86 -2.70 5.10
N CYS A 164 6.49 -3.64 4.42
CA CYS A 164 6.63 -5.02 4.90
C CYS A 164 7.93 -5.21 5.71
N THR A 165 8.25 -4.25 6.58
CA THR A 165 9.40 -4.29 7.49
C THR A 165 9.02 -3.85 8.90
N VAL A 166 9.85 -4.24 9.87
CA VAL A 166 9.74 -3.81 11.27
C VAL A 166 10.85 -2.83 11.68
N ASN A 167 11.57 -2.30 10.69
CA ASN A 167 12.67 -1.36 10.90
C ASN A 167 12.11 0.05 11.20
N LYS A 168 12.37 0.56 12.39
CA LYS A 168 11.88 1.87 12.85
C LYS A 168 12.32 3.04 11.96
N ARG A 169 13.53 2.97 11.38
CA ARG A 169 14.04 4.01 10.47
C ARG A 169 13.18 4.14 9.20
N GLU A 170 12.60 3.03 8.75
CA GLU A 170 11.73 2.98 7.59
C GLU A 170 10.26 3.29 7.93
N ASN A 171 9.89 3.18 9.19
CA ASN A 171 8.53 3.21 9.72
C ASN A 171 8.25 4.48 10.53
N GLU A 172 8.38 4.38 11.84
CA GLU A 172 8.02 5.43 12.79
C GLU A 172 8.79 6.74 12.55
N GLU A 173 10.11 6.65 12.22
CA GLU A 173 10.93 7.85 11.97
C GLU A 173 10.45 8.60 10.71
N ASN A 174 10.10 7.90 9.64
CA ASN A 174 9.52 8.52 8.43
C ASN A 174 8.15 9.12 8.71
N ARG A 175 7.31 8.45 9.52
CA ARG A 175 6.00 8.98 9.94
C ARG A 175 6.15 10.26 10.78
N GLU A 176 7.03 10.26 11.76
CA GLU A 176 7.28 11.42 12.62
C GLU A 176 7.83 12.60 11.81
N ARG A 177 8.77 12.34 10.90
CA ARG A 177 9.29 13.33 9.98
C ARG A 177 8.17 13.91 9.12
N PHE A 178 7.30 13.07 8.57
CA PHE A 178 6.18 13.51 7.74
C PHE A 178 5.24 14.45 8.50
N LEU A 179 4.80 14.07 9.69
CA LEU A 179 3.90 14.92 10.48
C LEU A 179 4.53 16.26 10.91
N ARG A 180 5.85 16.31 11.07
CA ARG A 180 6.58 17.53 11.37
C ARG A 180 6.70 18.45 10.15
N GLU A 181 6.93 17.88 8.96
CA GLU A 181 7.17 18.64 7.74
C GLU A 181 5.88 18.97 6.97
N HIS A 182 4.77 18.31 7.29
CA HIS A 182 3.44 18.50 6.66
C HIS A 182 2.38 18.90 7.69
N PRO A 183 2.35 20.15 8.16
CA PRO A 183 1.40 20.62 9.18
C PRO A 183 -0.06 20.59 8.72
N GLU A 184 -0.31 20.47 7.41
CA GLU A 184 -1.63 20.25 6.83
C GLU A 184 -2.15 18.81 7.01
N TYR A 185 -1.34 17.91 7.59
CA TYR A 185 -1.73 16.55 7.91
C TYR A 185 -1.80 16.31 9.42
N SER A 186 -2.73 15.48 9.82
CA SER A 186 -2.84 14.95 11.19
C SER A 186 -2.87 13.42 11.19
N ALA A 187 -2.46 12.81 12.30
CA ALA A 187 -2.58 11.38 12.50
C ALA A 187 -4.07 10.97 12.48
N CYS A 188 -4.40 9.87 11.78
CA CYS A 188 -5.76 9.39 11.57
C CYS A 188 -5.94 7.99 12.17
N THR A 189 -6.97 7.80 12.99
CA THR A 189 -7.29 6.50 13.61
C THR A 189 -8.44 5.75 12.93
N GLU A 190 -9.13 6.41 11.99
CA GLU A 190 -10.29 5.86 11.31
C GLU A 190 -9.92 4.64 10.45
N ALA A 191 -10.66 3.55 10.61
CA ALA A 191 -10.44 2.25 9.96
C ALA A 191 -9.02 1.66 10.16
N MET A 192 -8.27 2.15 11.13
CA MET A 192 -6.95 1.64 11.42
C MET A 192 -6.98 0.44 12.37
N PRO A 193 -6.05 -0.51 12.22
CA PRO A 193 -5.88 -1.60 13.17
C PRO A 193 -5.73 -1.09 14.62
N PHE A 194 -6.35 -1.78 15.55
CA PHE A 194 -6.27 -1.50 16.99
C PHE A 194 -6.71 -0.09 17.41
N GLY A 195 -7.41 0.66 16.56
CA GLY A 195 -7.87 2.02 16.84
C GLY A 195 -6.74 3.05 17.03
N LYS A 196 -5.52 2.74 16.58
CA LYS A 196 -4.35 3.63 16.65
C LYS A 196 -4.08 4.24 15.27
N SER A 197 -3.40 5.39 15.21
CA SER A 197 -3.03 6.03 13.93
C SER A 197 -1.84 5.37 13.24
N GLU A 198 -1.18 4.43 13.93
CA GLU A 198 -0.14 3.57 13.40
C GLU A 198 -0.17 2.21 14.09
N ALA A 199 0.32 1.19 13.40
CA ALA A 199 0.46 -0.15 13.94
C ALA A 199 1.70 -0.84 13.33
N THR A 200 2.52 -1.45 14.19
CA THR A 200 3.55 -2.41 13.79
C THR A 200 3.03 -3.81 14.11
N LEU A 201 2.94 -4.66 13.11
CA LEU A 201 2.56 -6.06 13.25
C LEU A 201 3.82 -6.90 13.36
N PHE A 202 3.86 -7.79 14.34
CA PHE A 202 4.96 -8.73 14.55
C PHE A 202 4.45 -10.17 14.38
N PRO A 203 5.21 -11.03 13.70
CA PRO A 203 4.77 -12.42 13.43
C PRO A 203 4.45 -13.23 14.68
N ASP A 204 5.21 -13.05 15.75
CA ASP A 204 5.08 -13.74 17.03
C ASP A 204 3.93 -13.23 17.90
N GLU A 205 3.49 -11.97 17.71
CA GLU A 205 2.39 -11.37 18.46
C GLU A 205 1.05 -11.44 17.73
N HIS A 206 1.08 -11.33 16.40
CA HIS A 206 -0.13 -11.12 15.59
C HIS A 206 -0.41 -12.29 14.63
N GLY A 207 0.54 -13.22 14.46
CA GLY A 207 0.39 -14.36 13.53
C GLY A 207 0.42 -13.98 12.04
N THR A 208 0.79 -12.73 11.72
CA THR A 208 0.86 -12.18 10.35
C THR A 208 2.33 -12.04 9.92
N ASP A 209 2.57 -11.57 8.68
CA ASP A 209 3.90 -11.04 8.34
C ASP A 209 4.24 -9.80 9.20
N GLY A 210 5.53 -9.53 9.37
CA GLY A 210 5.98 -8.27 9.96
C GLY A 210 5.65 -7.10 9.03
N PHE A 211 4.87 -6.13 9.53
CA PHE A 211 4.31 -5.08 8.69
C PHE A 211 4.08 -3.81 9.49
N TYR A 212 4.17 -2.66 8.81
CA TYR A 212 3.85 -1.37 9.40
C TYR A 212 2.79 -0.64 8.60
N ILE A 213 1.86 0.02 9.30
CA ILE A 213 0.80 0.82 8.71
C ILE A 213 0.70 2.13 9.50
N ALA A 214 0.68 3.27 8.82
CA ALA A 214 0.35 4.57 9.40
C ALA A 214 -0.67 5.29 8.53
N ALA A 215 -1.59 6.01 9.17
CA ALA A 215 -2.63 6.77 8.49
C ALA A 215 -2.59 8.25 8.85
N PHE A 216 -2.81 9.07 7.83
CA PHE A 216 -2.86 10.52 7.92
C PHE A 216 -4.12 11.06 7.26
N ARG A 217 -4.67 12.14 7.83
CA ARG A 217 -5.79 12.90 7.27
C ARG A 217 -5.30 14.27 6.86
N LYS A 218 -5.53 14.65 5.60
CA LYS A 218 -5.28 16.02 5.16
C LYS A 218 -6.36 16.93 5.69
N THR A 219 -5.99 18.07 6.27
CA THR A 219 -6.97 19.07 6.72
C THR A 219 -7.83 19.53 5.54
N GLY A 220 -9.13 19.68 5.79
CA GLY A 220 -10.04 20.28 4.80
C GLY A 220 -9.77 21.77 4.66
N ASP A 221 -10.13 22.32 3.51
CA ASP A 221 -10.23 23.79 3.37
C ASP A 221 -11.25 24.31 4.40
N LYS A 222 -10.86 25.30 5.20
CA LYS A 222 -11.76 25.97 6.15
C LYS A 222 -12.69 26.91 5.40
#